data_890b88ed5919e94f26001e6383f6abc4
#
_entry.id   890b88ed5919e94f26001e6383f6abc4
#
_cell.length_a   1.000
_cell.length_b   1.000
_cell.length_c   1.000
_cell.angle_alpha   90.00
_cell.angle_beta   90.00
_cell.angle_gamma   90.00
#
_symmetry.space_group_name_H-M   'P 1'
#
loop_
_entity.id
_entity.type
_entity.pdbx_description
1 polymer ?
#
loop_
_entity_poly.entity_id
_entity_poly.type
_entity_poly.pdbx_seq_one_letter_code
_entity_poly.pdbx_strand_id
1 'polypeptide(L)'
;MITSSYFKKHKKHYRSLKDQQLTIAAKANIFICIIFCLFWTIYFAFAQMWVIVYMDICFTLISIFSFFLIYINRISAGILLSQAVLLVFPVVFCLFFDVATPDRPRVAHLFLPAGAILGYLNYRREPSFLQIVLILLSIGCFIFFSGSSFTLDSAIPLSEDIRDHGGWIATCVATLMICISIYTMQLEIQIESSMEHNLRLALTKQQFELFYQPQVNSSEKLIGAEALLRWHHPVLGYIPTKEFIPAAATFGLMPEIGEWVLAQACKVLQDWSKKEETKDLTLSINISADHFMQSNFEHTVIGLVQRYDFNPSRLILEITENIALNNCASMIEKMHFLSKHGIQLSLDDFGTGYSSLSYLQKMPIKQIKIDRSFVQAALDDKRSNKLVTGIIKIGLDLNLRVLVEGIETAEQFSAFKSNGCTEFQGHCCK
;
A
#
# COMPACT_ATOMS: atom_id res chain seq x y z
N MET A 1 -20.30 -20.09 4.12
CA MET A 1 -19.49 -20.50 2.92
C MET A 1 -19.53 -19.48 1.76
N ILE A 2 -20.47 -18.56 1.72
CA ILE A 2 -20.62 -17.55 0.65
C ILE A 2 -19.65 -16.36 0.80
N THR A 3 -19.21 -16.05 2.01
CA THR A 3 -18.38 -14.87 2.34
C THR A 3 -16.93 -14.95 1.85
N SER A 4 -16.27 -16.11 1.89
CA SER A 4 -14.85 -16.24 1.52
C SER A 4 -14.56 -16.10 0.02
N SER A 5 -15.44 -16.60 -0.85
CA SER A 5 -15.30 -16.51 -2.32
C SER A 5 -15.60 -15.12 -2.82
N TYR A 6 -16.59 -14.43 -2.25
CA TYR A 6 -16.97 -13.07 -2.58
C TYR A 6 -15.85 -12.06 -2.22
N PHE A 7 -15.26 -12.21 -1.01
CA PHE A 7 -14.12 -11.38 -0.58
C PHE A 7 -12.85 -11.58 -1.42
N LYS A 8 -12.57 -12.80 -1.92
CA LYS A 8 -11.43 -13.02 -2.82
C LYS A 8 -11.59 -12.34 -4.18
N LYS A 9 -12.82 -12.26 -4.70
CA LYS A 9 -13.10 -11.70 -6.03
C LYS A 9 -13.01 -10.16 -6.06
N HIS A 10 -13.41 -9.49 -4.97
CA HIS A 10 -13.39 -8.01 -4.88
C HIS A 10 -12.07 -7.43 -4.34
N LYS A 11 -11.24 -8.22 -3.62
CA LYS A 11 -9.89 -7.86 -3.14
C LYS A 11 -8.92 -7.42 -4.27
N LYS A 12 -9.30 -7.67 -5.50
CA LYS A 12 -8.52 -7.44 -6.72
C LYS A 12 -8.81 -6.10 -7.41
N HIS A 13 -9.91 -5.40 -7.05
CA HIS A 13 -10.49 -4.43 -8.01
C HIS A 13 -9.82 -3.05 -8.01
N TYR A 14 -9.50 -2.41 -6.92
CA TYR A 14 -9.03 -1.03 -6.90
C TYR A 14 -7.48 -0.89 -6.97
N ARG A 15 -6.73 -1.52 -6.07
CA ARG A 15 -5.27 -1.63 -6.21
C ARG A 15 -4.93 -2.38 -7.49
N SER A 16 -5.78 -3.33 -7.88
CA SER A 16 -5.78 -4.04 -9.14
C SER A 16 -5.98 -3.11 -10.35
N LEU A 17 -6.85 -2.12 -10.31
CA LEU A 17 -7.06 -1.21 -11.44
C LEU A 17 -5.84 -0.32 -11.67
N LYS A 18 -5.27 0.25 -10.62
CA LYS A 18 -4.06 1.08 -10.69
C LYS A 18 -2.84 0.26 -11.13
N ASP A 19 -2.59 -0.88 -10.47
CA ASP A 19 -1.53 -1.82 -10.84
C ASP A 19 -1.76 -2.41 -12.24
N GLN A 20 -3.01 -2.61 -12.64
CA GLN A 20 -3.37 -3.14 -13.95
C GLN A 20 -3.13 -2.12 -15.06
N GLN A 21 -3.47 -0.85 -14.88
CA GLN A 21 -3.23 0.19 -15.87
C GLN A 21 -1.72 0.41 -16.09
N LEU A 22 -0.95 0.54 -15.02
CA LEU A 22 0.51 0.64 -15.12
C LEU A 22 1.13 -0.60 -15.81
N THR A 23 0.64 -1.80 -15.46
CA THR A 23 1.09 -3.06 -16.05
C THR A 23 0.79 -3.11 -17.56
N ILE A 24 -0.39 -2.68 -17.98
CA ILE A 24 -0.79 -2.64 -19.40
C ILE A 24 0.10 -1.66 -20.16
N ALA A 25 0.30 -0.45 -19.62
CA ALA A 25 1.14 0.56 -20.27
C ALA A 25 2.61 0.12 -20.36
N ALA A 26 3.16 -0.45 -19.28
CA ALA A 26 4.52 -0.97 -19.29
C ALA A 26 4.68 -2.10 -20.31
N LYS A 27 3.74 -3.06 -20.37
CA LYS A 27 3.73 -4.12 -21.37
C LYS A 27 3.62 -3.57 -22.80
N ALA A 28 2.77 -2.57 -23.02
CA ALA A 28 2.62 -1.95 -24.33
C ALA A 28 3.92 -1.24 -24.76
N ASN A 29 4.53 -0.45 -23.91
CA ASN A 29 5.80 0.23 -24.20
C ASN A 29 6.94 -0.77 -24.49
N ILE A 30 7.07 -1.82 -23.68
CA ILE A 30 8.09 -2.86 -23.89
C ILE A 30 7.83 -3.62 -25.19
N PHE A 31 6.57 -3.95 -25.48
CA PHE A 31 6.21 -4.64 -26.73
C PHE A 31 6.52 -3.79 -27.97
N ILE A 32 6.24 -2.48 -27.92
CA ILE A 32 6.61 -1.53 -28.96
C ILE A 32 8.13 -1.51 -29.14
N CYS A 33 8.91 -1.44 -28.03
CA CYS A 33 10.37 -1.51 -28.12
C CYS A 33 10.86 -2.81 -28.77
N ILE A 34 10.29 -3.95 -28.42
CA ILE A 34 10.67 -5.26 -28.99
C ILE A 34 10.42 -5.26 -30.50
N ILE A 35 9.23 -4.85 -30.96
CA ILE A 35 8.92 -4.77 -32.39
C ILE A 35 9.85 -3.80 -33.11
N PHE A 36 10.09 -2.63 -32.51
CA PHE A 36 10.97 -1.61 -33.08
C PHE A 36 12.41 -2.12 -33.25
N CYS A 37 12.97 -2.74 -32.20
CA CYS A 37 14.30 -3.33 -32.27
C CYS A 37 14.38 -4.48 -33.29
N LEU A 38 13.38 -5.38 -33.34
CA LEU A 38 13.34 -6.47 -34.31
C LEU A 38 13.29 -5.96 -35.76
N PHE A 39 12.48 -4.93 -36.02
CA PHE A 39 12.41 -4.28 -37.34
C PHE A 39 13.77 -3.75 -37.74
N TRP A 40 14.46 -3.00 -36.87
CA TRP A 40 15.76 -2.45 -37.15
C TRP A 40 16.86 -3.52 -37.22
N THR A 41 16.81 -4.56 -36.42
CA THR A 41 17.72 -5.70 -36.49
C THR A 41 17.70 -6.32 -37.88
N ILE A 42 16.50 -6.55 -38.45
CA ILE A 42 16.34 -7.11 -39.79
C ILE A 42 16.91 -6.14 -40.83
N TYR A 43 16.57 -4.85 -40.73
CA TYR A 43 17.04 -3.83 -41.65
C TYR A 43 18.57 -3.71 -41.64
N PHE A 44 19.21 -3.59 -40.47
CA PHE A 44 20.65 -3.48 -40.33
C PHE A 44 21.39 -4.75 -40.72
N ALA A 45 20.78 -5.93 -40.60
CA ALA A 45 21.33 -7.17 -41.12
C ALA A 45 21.42 -7.14 -42.65
N PHE A 46 20.38 -6.67 -43.36
CA PHE A 46 20.44 -6.46 -44.81
C PHE A 46 21.47 -5.37 -45.21
N ALA A 47 21.61 -4.33 -44.39
CA ALA A 47 22.61 -3.31 -44.58
C ALA A 47 24.03 -3.73 -44.17
N GLN A 48 24.24 -4.96 -43.73
CA GLN A 48 25.49 -5.55 -43.21
C GLN A 48 26.16 -4.78 -42.08
N MET A 49 25.39 -4.04 -41.29
CA MET A 49 25.86 -3.28 -40.11
C MET A 49 25.85 -4.14 -38.83
N TRP A 50 26.66 -5.15 -38.78
CA TRP A 50 26.65 -6.22 -37.79
C TRP A 50 26.80 -5.73 -36.33
N VAL A 51 27.52 -4.64 -36.09
CA VAL A 51 27.70 -4.06 -34.74
C VAL A 51 26.33 -3.61 -34.18
N ILE A 52 25.51 -2.95 -34.99
CA ILE A 52 24.16 -2.50 -34.58
C ILE A 52 23.25 -3.71 -34.41
N VAL A 53 23.33 -4.70 -35.30
CA VAL A 53 22.56 -5.95 -35.23
C VAL A 53 22.78 -6.66 -33.88
N TYR A 54 24.03 -6.84 -33.46
CA TYR A 54 24.33 -7.47 -32.17
C TYR A 54 23.82 -6.65 -30.99
N MET A 55 23.97 -5.32 -31.07
CA MET A 55 23.45 -4.41 -30.07
C MET A 55 21.93 -4.51 -29.94
N ASP A 56 21.19 -4.44 -31.05
CA ASP A 56 19.73 -4.54 -31.10
C ASP A 56 19.23 -5.90 -30.56
N ILE A 57 19.92 -7.00 -30.90
CA ILE A 57 19.60 -8.33 -30.36
C ILE A 57 19.75 -8.35 -28.84
N CYS A 58 20.86 -7.81 -28.31
CA CYS A 58 21.07 -7.74 -26.85
C CYS A 58 19.94 -6.98 -26.16
N PHE A 59 19.59 -5.80 -26.64
CA PHE A 59 18.52 -4.97 -26.06
C PHE A 59 17.14 -5.61 -26.22
N THR A 60 16.89 -6.30 -27.32
CA THR A 60 15.66 -7.06 -27.53
C THR A 60 15.53 -8.20 -26.50
N LEU A 61 16.60 -8.95 -26.26
CA LEU A 61 16.59 -10.03 -25.25
C LEU A 61 16.36 -9.49 -23.84
N ILE A 62 16.99 -8.36 -23.48
CA ILE A 62 16.76 -7.72 -22.19
C ILE A 62 15.31 -7.21 -22.09
N SER A 63 14.75 -6.66 -23.16
CA SER A 63 13.35 -6.21 -23.19
C SER A 63 12.36 -7.38 -23.05
N ILE A 64 12.63 -8.53 -23.69
CA ILE A 64 11.85 -9.76 -23.53
C ILE A 64 11.92 -10.25 -22.07
N PHE A 65 13.09 -10.22 -21.46
CA PHE A 65 13.26 -10.58 -20.06
C PHE A 65 12.51 -9.61 -19.12
N SER A 66 12.54 -8.31 -19.40
CA SER A 66 11.75 -7.31 -18.71
C SER A 66 10.24 -7.59 -18.79
N PHE A 67 9.75 -7.92 -20.00
CA PHE A 67 8.35 -8.33 -20.21
C PHE A 67 7.99 -9.58 -19.40
N PHE A 68 8.88 -10.57 -19.38
CA PHE A 68 8.71 -11.80 -18.59
C PHE A 68 8.64 -11.51 -17.08
N LEU A 69 9.47 -10.60 -16.54
CA LEU A 69 9.39 -10.18 -15.13
C LEU A 69 8.02 -9.60 -14.80
N ILE A 70 7.47 -8.76 -15.68
CA ILE A 70 6.11 -8.21 -15.48
C ILE A 70 5.06 -9.32 -15.57
N TYR A 71 5.24 -10.30 -16.45
CA TYR A 71 4.32 -11.42 -16.60
C TYR A 71 4.24 -12.29 -15.34
N ILE A 72 5.38 -12.55 -14.67
CA ILE A 72 5.43 -13.29 -13.40
C ILE A 72 5.12 -12.41 -12.18
N ASN A 73 4.50 -11.24 -12.40
CA ASN A 73 4.05 -10.29 -11.35
C ASN A 73 5.17 -9.56 -10.59
N ARG A 74 6.41 -9.56 -11.10
CA ARG A 74 7.52 -8.73 -10.61
C ARG A 74 7.56 -7.39 -11.35
N ILE A 75 6.49 -6.62 -11.22
CA ILE A 75 6.20 -5.45 -12.04
C ILE A 75 7.29 -4.38 -11.89
N SER A 76 7.64 -4.00 -10.64
CA SER A 76 8.66 -2.95 -10.39
C SER A 76 10.02 -3.30 -10.95
N ALA A 77 10.45 -4.56 -10.82
CA ALA A 77 11.73 -5.02 -11.37
C ALA A 77 11.73 -4.99 -12.90
N GLY A 78 10.62 -5.42 -13.52
CA GLY A 78 10.47 -5.37 -14.98
C GLY A 78 10.50 -3.93 -15.51
N ILE A 79 9.76 -2.99 -14.87
CA ILE A 79 9.76 -1.59 -15.29
C ILE A 79 11.14 -0.96 -15.09
N LEU A 80 11.83 -1.23 -13.98
CA LEU A 80 13.17 -0.73 -13.72
C LEU A 80 14.15 -1.18 -14.80
N LEU A 81 14.10 -2.44 -15.21
CA LEU A 81 14.93 -2.98 -16.28
C LEU A 81 14.59 -2.34 -17.64
N SER A 82 13.30 -2.17 -17.95
CA SER A 82 12.87 -1.46 -19.17
C SER A 82 13.34 -0.01 -19.19
N GLN A 83 13.28 0.70 -18.06
CA GLN A 83 13.80 2.06 -17.93
C GLN A 83 15.30 2.11 -18.16
N ALA A 84 16.07 1.14 -17.65
CA ALA A 84 17.51 1.05 -17.91
C ALA A 84 17.81 0.83 -19.40
N VAL A 85 17.02 -0.02 -20.09
CA VAL A 85 17.10 -0.19 -21.54
C VAL A 85 16.83 1.13 -22.30
N LEU A 86 15.73 1.81 -21.95
CA LEU A 86 15.35 3.09 -22.56
C LEU A 86 16.31 4.24 -22.23
N LEU A 87 17.18 4.10 -21.23
CA LEU A 87 18.27 5.01 -20.96
C LEU A 87 19.53 4.65 -21.76
N VAL A 88 20.00 3.41 -21.63
CA VAL A 88 21.30 2.98 -22.17
C VAL A 88 21.29 2.89 -23.70
N PHE A 89 20.25 2.32 -24.27
CA PHE A 89 20.17 2.17 -25.74
C PHE A 89 20.22 3.51 -26.48
N PRO A 90 19.37 4.51 -26.21
CA PRO A 90 19.42 5.80 -26.90
C PRO A 90 20.73 6.55 -26.69
N VAL A 91 21.32 6.45 -25.47
CA VAL A 91 22.60 7.11 -25.19
C VAL A 91 23.71 6.49 -26.01
N VAL A 92 23.84 5.17 -26.04
CA VAL A 92 24.84 4.48 -26.87
C VAL A 92 24.61 4.78 -28.34
N PHE A 93 23.35 4.74 -28.79
CA PHE A 93 23.03 5.00 -30.18
C PHE A 93 23.36 6.46 -30.60
N CYS A 94 23.10 7.47 -29.75
CA CYS A 94 23.45 8.86 -29.98
C CYS A 94 24.95 9.09 -29.99
N LEU A 95 25.75 8.34 -29.24
CA LEU A 95 27.19 8.51 -29.17
C LEU A 95 27.91 7.90 -30.38
N PHE A 96 27.40 6.80 -30.92
CA PHE A 96 28.14 6.04 -31.93
C PHE A 96 27.53 6.09 -33.33
N PHE A 97 26.20 6.24 -33.48
CA PHE A 97 25.51 6.07 -34.76
C PHE A 97 24.66 7.26 -35.18
N ASP A 98 23.90 7.86 -34.27
CA ASP A 98 23.02 8.99 -34.56
C ASP A 98 23.77 10.33 -34.35
N VAL A 99 24.70 10.61 -35.28
CA VAL A 99 25.57 11.78 -35.24
C VAL A 99 24.81 13.03 -35.71
N ALA A 100 24.74 14.09 -34.89
CA ALA A 100 24.10 15.35 -35.28
C ALA A 100 24.88 16.05 -36.37
N THR A 101 24.18 16.54 -37.39
CA THR A 101 24.71 17.46 -38.39
C THR A 101 23.91 18.77 -38.41
N PRO A 102 24.42 19.90 -38.98
CA PRO A 102 23.69 21.17 -39.00
C PRO A 102 22.29 21.06 -39.60
N ASP A 103 22.11 20.19 -40.57
CA ASP A 103 20.85 20.01 -41.31
C ASP A 103 19.98 18.90 -40.76
N ARG A 104 20.51 18.03 -39.86
CA ARG A 104 19.81 16.85 -39.37
C ARG A 104 20.07 16.61 -37.87
N PRO A 105 19.10 16.94 -37.00
CA PRO A 105 19.21 16.69 -35.58
C PRO A 105 19.19 15.19 -35.26
N ARG A 106 19.63 14.82 -34.05
CA ARG A 106 19.45 13.48 -33.49
C ARG A 106 17.99 13.14 -33.25
N VAL A 107 17.66 11.86 -33.25
CA VAL A 107 16.29 11.36 -33.00
C VAL A 107 16.25 10.32 -31.90
N ALA A 108 17.33 9.57 -31.72
CA ALA A 108 17.33 8.46 -30.73
C ALA A 108 17.12 8.94 -29.28
N HIS A 109 17.57 10.16 -28.93
CA HIS A 109 17.36 10.73 -27.61
C HIS A 109 15.88 10.99 -27.26
N LEU A 110 14.96 10.98 -28.25
CA LEU A 110 13.52 11.16 -28.03
C LEU A 110 12.89 10.02 -27.25
N PHE A 111 13.54 8.86 -27.13
CA PHE A 111 13.08 7.76 -26.28
C PHE A 111 13.34 7.98 -24.79
N LEU A 112 14.29 8.85 -24.41
CA LEU A 112 14.65 9.12 -23.00
C LEU A 112 13.49 9.66 -22.15
N PRO A 113 12.67 10.62 -22.62
CA PRO A 113 11.49 11.06 -21.89
C PRO A 113 10.46 9.96 -21.60
N ALA A 114 10.26 9.03 -22.55
CA ALA A 114 9.37 7.89 -22.34
C ALA A 114 9.85 7.02 -21.17
N GLY A 115 11.16 6.74 -21.09
CA GLY A 115 11.79 6.04 -19.99
C GLY A 115 11.65 6.79 -18.65
N ALA A 116 11.81 8.12 -18.66
CA ALA A 116 11.68 8.96 -17.48
C ALA A 116 10.23 8.94 -16.93
N ILE A 117 9.21 9.07 -17.80
CA ILE A 117 7.79 9.05 -17.38
C ILE A 117 7.41 7.67 -16.85
N LEU A 118 7.82 6.58 -17.52
CA LEU A 118 7.57 5.22 -17.06
C LEU A 118 8.23 4.95 -15.69
N GLY A 119 9.46 5.46 -15.50
CA GLY A 119 10.16 5.41 -14.23
C GLY A 119 9.44 6.19 -13.13
N TYR A 120 8.91 7.37 -13.42
CA TYR A 120 8.14 8.16 -12.48
C TYR A 120 6.85 7.45 -12.01
N LEU A 121 6.13 6.83 -12.94
CA LEU A 121 4.94 6.02 -12.61
C LEU A 121 5.28 4.86 -11.67
N ASN A 122 6.40 4.18 -11.91
CA ASN A 122 6.86 3.10 -11.04
C ASN A 122 7.34 3.62 -9.68
N TYR A 123 8.01 4.77 -9.63
CA TYR A 123 8.42 5.44 -8.39
C TYR A 123 7.23 5.80 -7.49
N ARG A 124 6.14 6.31 -8.05
CA ARG A 124 4.91 6.57 -7.29
C ARG A 124 4.30 5.30 -6.65
N ARG A 125 4.53 4.16 -7.27
CA ARG A 125 4.08 2.86 -6.79
C ARG A 125 4.99 2.28 -5.70
N GLU A 126 6.30 2.32 -5.94
CA GLU A 126 7.33 1.73 -5.09
C GLU A 126 8.58 2.63 -5.08
N PRO A 127 8.63 3.60 -4.14
CA PRO A 127 9.72 4.56 -4.09
C PRO A 127 11.09 3.89 -3.94
N SER A 128 12.04 4.23 -4.85
CA SER A 128 13.40 3.71 -4.84
C SER A 128 14.38 4.82 -5.23
N PHE A 129 15.49 4.94 -4.48
CA PHE A 129 16.56 5.90 -4.80
C PHE A 129 17.15 5.67 -6.19
N LEU A 130 17.37 4.40 -6.57
CA LEU A 130 17.88 4.04 -7.88
C LEU A 130 16.98 4.56 -9.01
N GLN A 131 15.68 4.54 -8.80
CA GLN A 131 14.70 5.00 -9.78
C GLN A 131 14.75 6.51 -9.99
N ILE A 132 14.92 7.28 -8.91
CA ILE A 132 15.14 8.74 -9.02
C ILE A 132 16.39 9.03 -9.85
N VAL A 133 17.49 8.31 -9.58
CA VAL A 133 18.74 8.46 -10.32
C VAL A 133 18.53 8.18 -11.81
N LEU A 134 17.85 7.11 -12.18
CA LEU A 134 17.57 6.78 -13.59
C LEU A 134 16.67 7.82 -14.27
N ILE A 135 15.68 8.36 -13.57
CA ILE A 135 14.82 9.44 -14.09
C ILE A 135 15.67 10.69 -14.38
N LEU A 136 16.48 11.12 -13.41
CA LEU A 136 17.33 12.31 -13.54
C LEU A 136 18.37 12.13 -14.64
N LEU A 137 18.97 10.94 -14.75
CA LEU A 137 19.90 10.63 -15.84
C LEU A 137 19.22 10.65 -17.21
N SER A 138 18.00 10.11 -17.32
CA SER A 138 17.24 10.13 -18.57
C SER A 138 16.96 11.58 -19.02
N ILE A 139 16.51 12.43 -18.09
CA ILE A 139 16.25 13.85 -18.38
C ILE A 139 17.55 14.59 -18.72
N GLY A 140 18.61 14.38 -17.95
CA GLY A 140 19.93 15.01 -18.20
C GLY A 140 20.51 14.62 -19.56
N CYS A 141 20.48 13.33 -19.91
CA CYS A 141 20.90 12.85 -21.23
C CYS A 141 20.03 13.41 -22.35
N PHE A 142 18.71 13.51 -22.14
CA PHE A 142 17.81 14.13 -23.12
C PHE A 142 18.20 15.57 -23.39
N ILE A 143 18.41 16.40 -22.35
CA ILE A 143 18.84 17.81 -22.49
C ILE A 143 20.19 17.89 -23.18
N PHE A 144 21.15 17.05 -22.77
CA PHE A 144 22.50 17.05 -23.34
C PHE A 144 22.47 16.73 -24.83
N PHE A 145 21.78 15.67 -25.25
CA PHE A 145 21.77 15.30 -26.70
C PHE A 145 20.86 16.19 -27.54
N SER A 146 19.90 16.89 -26.95
CA SER A 146 19.11 17.91 -27.68
C SER A 146 19.91 19.16 -28.01
N GLY A 147 20.84 19.57 -27.12
CA GLY A 147 21.61 20.81 -27.28
C GLY A 147 23.06 20.63 -27.77
N SER A 148 23.56 19.37 -27.81
CA SER A 148 24.97 19.10 -28.11
C SER A 148 25.15 18.30 -29.39
N SER A 149 26.15 18.69 -30.18
CA SER A 149 26.65 17.92 -31.33
C SER A 149 27.76 16.91 -30.94
N PHE A 150 28.03 16.73 -29.64
CA PHE A 150 29.09 15.85 -29.14
C PHE A 150 28.93 14.42 -29.66
N THR A 151 29.99 13.87 -30.27
CA THR A 151 30.10 12.47 -30.72
C THR A 151 31.47 11.93 -30.35
N LEU A 152 31.59 10.63 -30.32
CA LEU A 152 32.89 9.98 -30.12
C LEU A 152 33.67 9.92 -31.42
N ASP A 153 35.01 10.00 -31.37
CA ASP A 153 35.88 9.93 -32.56
C ASP A 153 35.72 8.58 -33.30
N SER A 154 35.26 7.54 -32.59
CA SER A 154 34.97 6.19 -33.13
C SER A 154 33.54 6.06 -33.68
N ALA A 155 32.77 7.14 -33.79
CA ALA A 155 31.40 7.07 -34.28
C ALA A 155 31.33 6.65 -35.76
N ILE A 156 30.40 5.80 -36.09
CA ILE A 156 30.10 5.32 -37.45
C ILE A 156 28.72 5.89 -37.82
N PRO A 157 28.66 7.04 -38.49
CA PRO A 157 27.41 7.69 -38.84
C PRO A 157 26.57 6.82 -39.79
N LEU A 158 25.26 6.80 -39.55
CA LEU A 158 24.30 6.14 -40.46
C LEU A 158 24.24 6.90 -41.81
N SER A 159 23.94 6.15 -42.89
CA SER A 159 23.69 6.74 -44.19
C SER A 159 22.51 7.72 -44.15
N GLU A 160 22.53 8.69 -45.07
CA GLU A 160 21.51 9.75 -45.13
C GLU A 160 20.09 9.16 -45.29
N ASP A 161 19.91 8.18 -46.15
CA ASP A 161 18.62 7.51 -46.39
C ASP A 161 18.07 6.86 -45.13
N ILE A 162 18.92 6.18 -44.35
CA ILE A 162 18.53 5.55 -43.07
C ILE A 162 18.11 6.61 -42.06
N ARG A 163 18.79 7.73 -42.01
CA ARG A 163 18.49 8.83 -41.07
C ARG A 163 17.17 9.51 -41.41
N ASP A 164 16.90 9.74 -42.71
CA ASP A 164 15.69 10.43 -43.13
C ASP A 164 14.43 9.57 -42.86
N HIS A 165 14.38 8.36 -43.36
CA HIS A 165 13.23 7.49 -43.14
C HIS A 165 13.15 6.92 -41.70
N GLY A 166 14.30 6.52 -41.17
CA GLY A 166 14.41 5.99 -39.82
C GLY A 166 14.11 7.03 -38.74
N GLY A 167 14.51 8.28 -38.97
CA GLY A 167 14.23 9.40 -38.09
C GLY A 167 12.72 9.64 -37.88
N TRP A 168 11.95 9.64 -38.98
CA TRP A 168 10.50 9.76 -38.89
C TRP A 168 9.86 8.59 -38.11
N ILE A 169 10.27 7.36 -38.41
CA ILE A 169 9.75 6.17 -37.73
C ILE A 169 10.08 6.22 -36.23
N ALA A 170 11.35 6.54 -35.88
CA ALA A 170 11.78 6.64 -34.50
C ALA A 170 11.02 7.75 -33.74
N THR A 171 10.81 8.91 -34.37
CA THR A 171 10.04 10.02 -33.79
C THR A 171 8.59 9.63 -33.54
N CYS A 172 7.93 8.98 -34.52
CA CYS A 172 6.56 8.49 -34.34
C CYS A 172 6.45 7.47 -33.20
N VAL A 173 7.37 6.50 -33.12
CA VAL A 173 7.39 5.48 -32.07
C VAL A 173 7.66 6.10 -30.71
N ALA A 174 8.64 6.97 -30.56
CA ALA A 174 8.94 7.65 -29.30
C ALA A 174 7.75 8.51 -28.83
N THR A 175 7.12 9.25 -29.75
CA THR A 175 5.92 10.04 -29.46
C THR A 175 4.77 9.14 -29.01
N LEU A 176 4.52 8.01 -29.68
CA LEU A 176 3.48 7.06 -29.27
C LEU A 176 3.72 6.52 -27.86
N MET A 177 4.96 6.16 -27.52
CA MET A 177 5.34 5.69 -26.17
C MET A 177 5.11 6.76 -25.12
N ILE A 178 5.45 8.02 -25.41
CA ILE A 178 5.19 9.15 -24.50
C ILE A 178 3.68 9.33 -24.31
N CYS A 179 2.89 9.32 -25.39
CA CYS A 179 1.43 9.43 -25.33
C CYS A 179 0.79 8.32 -24.47
N ILE A 180 1.22 7.07 -24.63
CA ILE A 180 0.74 5.96 -23.81
C ILE A 180 1.09 6.21 -22.34
N SER A 181 2.29 6.66 -22.04
CA SER A 181 2.74 6.92 -20.66
C SER A 181 1.98 8.08 -20.03
N ILE A 182 1.74 9.19 -20.76
CA ILE A 182 0.94 10.34 -20.31
C ILE A 182 -0.52 9.93 -20.09
N TYR A 183 -1.11 9.18 -21.01
CA TYR A 183 -2.48 8.69 -20.89
C TYR A 183 -2.66 7.83 -19.63
N THR A 184 -1.71 6.94 -19.36
CA THR A 184 -1.71 6.13 -18.14
C THR A 184 -1.63 6.98 -16.87
N MET A 185 -0.78 8.02 -16.89
CA MET A 185 -0.66 8.97 -15.78
C MET A 185 -1.99 9.72 -15.52
N GLN A 186 -2.67 10.15 -16.58
CA GLN A 186 -3.98 10.79 -16.46
C GLN A 186 -5.04 9.85 -15.88
N LEU A 187 -5.08 8.59 -16.33
CA LEU A 187 -5.99 7.58 -15.77
C LEU A 187 -5.73 7.36 -14.27
N GLU A 188 -4.46 7.31 -13.84
CA GLU A 188 -4.10 7.16 -12.44
C GLU A 188 -4.61 8.33 -11.59
N ILE A 189 -4.41 9.57 -12.07
CA ILE A 189 -4.90 10.79 -11.40
C ILE A 189 -6.45 10.80 -11.31
N GLN A 190 -7.14 10.39 -12.36
CA GLN A 190 -8.61 10.30 -12.35
C GLN A 190 -9.12 9.28 -11.33
N ILE A 191 -8.46 8.13 -11.23
CA ILE A 191 -8.79 7.09 -10.27
C ILE A 191 -8.61 7.62 -8.84
N GLU A 192 -7.51 8.31 -8.54
CA GLU A 192 -7.23 8.91 -7.22
C GLU A 192 -8.27 9.98 -6.87
N SER A 193 -8.52 10.91 -7.76
CA SER A 193 -9.52 11.98 -7.57
C SER A 193 -10.93 11.44 -7.36
N SER A 194 -11.31 10.39 -8.08
CA SER A 194 -12.59 9.71 -7.89
C SER A 194 -12.68 9.04 -6.51
N MET A 195 -11.58 8.45 -6.01
CA MET A 195 -11.56 7.82 -4.68
C MET A 195 -11.72 8.83 -3.56
N GLU A 196 -10.98 9.95 -3.61
CA GLU A 196 -11.14 11.02 -2.62
C GLU A 196 -12.58 11.55 -2.59
N HIS A 197 -13.12 11.86 -3.77
CA HIS A 197 -14.50 12.33 -3.90
C HIS A 197 -15.52 11.32 -3.32
N ASN A 198 -15.36 10.05 -3.65
CA ASN A 198 -16.24 8.97 -3.16
C ASN A 198 -16.13 8.79 -1.64
N LEU A 199 -14.93 8.91 -1.05
CA LEU A 199 -14.74 8.85 0.41
C LEU A 199 -15.44 10.01 1.12
N ARG A 200 -15.33 11.25 0.60
CA ARG A 200 -16.05 12.42 1.13
C ARG A 200 -17.58 12.25 1.01
N LEU A 201 -18.04 11.69 -0.10
CA LEU A 201 -19.46 11.35 -0.26
C LEU A 201 -19.89 10.25 0.71
N ALA A 202 -19.05 9.27 0.99
CA ALA A 202 -19.36 8.19 1.91
C ALA A 202 -19.62 8.69 3.35
N LEU A 203 -18.87 9.68 3.80
CA LEU A 203 -19.09 10.35 5.10
C LEU A 203 -20.46 11.07 5.14
N THR A 204 -20.81 11.78 4.08
CA THR A 204 -22.05 12.59 4.05
C THR A 204 -23.30 11.78 3.75
N LYS A 205 -23.17 10.70 2.96
CA LYS A 205 -24.31 9.88 2.49
C LYS A 205 -24.49 8.56 3.25
N GLN A 206 -23.90 8.45 4.43
CA GLN A 206 -24.05 7.28 5.32
C GLN A 206 -23.73 5.94 4.62
N GLN A 207 -22.67 5.92 3.82
CA GLN A 207 -22.22 4.70 3.14
C GLN A 207 -21.26 3.87 4.00
N PHE A 208 -20.80 4.40 5.13
CA PHE A 208 -20.04 3.65 6.12
C PHE A 208 -21.00 2.94 7.08
N GLU A 209 -20.58 1.75 7.50
CA GLU A 209 -21.28 0.94 8.49
C GLU A 209 -20.27 0.22 9.39
N LEU A 210 -20.70 -0.15 10.59
CA LEU A 210 -19.90 -0.92 11.53
C LEU A 210 -20.37 -2.37 11.58
N PHE A 211 -19.42 -3.28 11.34
CA PHE A 211 -19.61 -4.70 11.63
C PHE A 211 -18.99 -5.00 12.98
N TYR A 212 -19.55 -5.97 13.70
CA TYR A 212 -19.13 -6.30 15.04
C TYR A 212 -18.59 -7.72 15.06
N GLN A 213 -17.33 -7.86 15.49
CA GLN A 213 -16.69 -9.15 15.67
C GLN A 213 -16.71 -9.50 17.16
N PRO A 214 -17.36 -10.62 17.56
CA PRO A 214 -17.51 -10.97 18.97
C PRO A 214 -16.16 -11.29 19.62
N GLN A 215 -16.04 -10.88 20.89
CA GLN A 215 -14.96 -11.21 21.81
C GLN A 215 -15.51 -12.04 22.96
N VAL A 216 -14.87 -13.16 23.26
CA VAL A 216 -15.29 -14.08 24.30
C VAL A 216 -14.20 -14.30 25.35
N ASN A 217 -14.59 -14.67 26.57
CA ASN A 217 -13.63 -15.05 27.59
C ASN A 217 -13.26 -16.55 27.49
N SER A 218 -12.40 -17.01 28.42
CA SER A 218 -11.96 -18.41 28.53
C SER A 218 -13.09 -19.41 28.80
N SER A 219 -14.27 -18.96 29.20
CA SER A 219 -15.49 -19.77 29.37
C SER A 219 -16.43 -19.65 28.17
N GLU A 220 -15.96 -19.14 27.04
CA GLU A 220 -16.73 -18.89 25.79
C GLU A 220 -17.92 -17.93 25.97
N LYS A 221 -17.97 -17.19 27.08
CA LYS A 221 -19.01 -16.19 27.32
C LYS A 221 -18.65 -14.90 26.55
N LEU A 222 -19.64 -14.34 25.85
CA LEU A 222 -19.49 -13.01 25.17
C LEU A 222 -19.18 -11.93 26.20
N ILE A 223 -18.10 -11.17 25.98
CA ILE A 223 -17.66 -10.07 26.84
C ILE A 223 -17.65 -8.72 26.11
N GLY A 224 -17.69 -8.72 24.80
CA GLY A 224 -17.68 -7.51 23.99
C GLY A 224 -17.60 -7.82 22.50
N ALA A 225 -17.31 -6.78 21.74
CA ALA A 225 -17.07 -6.90 20.31
C ALA A 225 -16.06 -5.85 19.84
N GLU A 226 -15.39 -6.11 18.73
CA GLU A 226 -14.64 -5.12 17.97
C GLU A 226 -15.51 -4.55 16.85
N ALA A 227 -15.59 -3.22 16.76
CA ALA A 227 -16.27 -2.52 15.68
C ALA A 227 -15.34 -2.35 14.49
N LEU A 228 -15.68 -2.96 13.39
CA LEU A 228 -14.91 -3.00 12.16
C LEU A 228 -15.59 -2.18 11.08
N LEU A 229 -14.94 -1.09 10.66
CA LEU A 229 -15.44 -0.22 9.61
C LEU A 229 -15.61 -0.96 8.29
N ARG A 230 -16.76 -0.74 7.63
CA ARG A 230 -17.07 -1.23 6.29
C ARG A 230 -17.57 -0.07 5.43
N TRP A 231 -17.25 -0.10 4.16
CA TRP A 231 -17.76 0.87 3.21
C TRP A 231 -18.61 0.17 2.17
N HIS A 232 -19.91 0.49 2.16
CA HIS A 232 -20.85 0.01 1.17
C HIS A 232 -21.11 1.10 0.12
N HIS A 233 -20.39 1.00 -1.00
CA HIS A 233 -20.58 1.93 -2.12
C HIS A 233 -21.83 1.53 -2.94
N PRO A 234 -22.74 2.47 -3.31
CA PRO A 234 -24.03 2.14 -3.93
C PRO A 234 -23.92 1.41 -5.27
N VAL A 235 -22.81 1.60 -6.01
CA VAL A 235 -22.59 0.97 -7.33
C VAL A 235 -21.59 -0.19 -7.23
N LEU A 236 -20.52 -0.05 -6.41
CA LEU A 236 -19.41 -1.01 -6.34
C LEU A 236 -19.60 -2.09 -5.26
N GLY A 237 -20.64 -1.95 -4.41
CA GLY A 237 -20.84 -2.82 -3.25
C GLY A 237 -19.80 -2.57 -2.15
N TYR A 238 -19.45 -3.61 -1.38
CA TYR A 238 -18.47 -3.47 -0.30
C TYR A 238 -17.04 -3.27 -0.83
N ILE A 239 -16.47 -2.11 -0.48
CA ILE A 239 -15.07 -1.80 -0.76
C ILE A 239 -14.20 -2.33 0.39
N PRO A 240 -13.14 -3.11 0.09
CA PRO A 240 -12.29 -3.68 1.13
C PRO A 240 -11.57 -2.60 1.97
N THR A 241 -11.48 -2.80 3.28
CA THR A 241 -10.81 -1.89 4.22
C THR A 241 -9.35 -1.65 3.85
N LYS A 242 -8.67 -2.69 3.36
CA LYS A 242 -7.26 -2.60 2.89
C LYS A 242 -7.07 -1.69 1.67
N GLU A 243 -8.14 -1.32 0.98
CA GLU A 243 -8.10 -0.43 -0.18
C GLU A 243 -8.41 1.00 0.20
N PHE A 244 -9.48 1.22 0.96
CA PHE A 244 -9.92 2.59 1.23
C PHE A 244 -9.25 3.24 2.46
N ILE A 245 -8.81 2.49 3.47
CA ILE A 245 -8.13 3.06 4.63
C ILE A 245 -6.80 3.73 4.26
N PRO A 246 -5.90 3.10 3.46
CA PRO A 246 -4.68 3.78 3.00
C PRO A 246 -4.98 5.00 2.12
N ALA A 247 -6.03 4.94 1.29
CA ALA A 247 -6.45 6.09 0.50
C ALA A 247 -6.98 7.23 1.39
N ALA A 248 -7.84 6.92 2.36
CA ALA A 248 -8.33 7.88 3.34
C ALA A 248 -7.20 8.54 4.13
N ALA A 249 -6.17 7.78 4.53
CA ALA A 249 -4.98 8.32 5.18
C ALA A 249 -4.21 9.28 4.26
N THR A 250 -4.01 8.90 2.98
CA THR A 250 -3.34 9.75 1.99
C THR A 250 -4.07 11.08 1.75
N PHE A 251 -5.40 11.06 1.78
CA PHE A 251 -6.24 12.27 1.60
C PHE A 251 -6.52 13.03 2.91
N GLY A 252 -5.94 12.60 4.04
CA GLY A 252 -6.13 13.24 5.34
C GLY A 252 -7.54 13.10 5.91
N LEU A 253 -8.31 12.09 5.48
CA LEU A 253 -9.71 11.87 5.90
C LEU A 253 -9.85 10.95 7.12
N MET A 254 -8.75 10.44 7.65
CA MET A 254 -8.80 9.54 8.80
C MET A 254 -9.37 10.17 10.07
N PRO A 255 -9.12 11.47 10.38
CA PRO A 255 -9.76 12.11 11.52
C PRO A 255 -11.30 12.14 11.41
N GLU A 256 -11.85 12.56 10.27
CA GLU A 256 -13.30 12.64 10.07
C GLU A 256 -13.95 11.26 10.08
N ILE A 257 -13.33 10.25 9.45
CA ILE A 257 -13.79 8.86 9.50
C ILE A 257 -13.73 8.33 10.93
N GLY A 258 -12.66 8.59 11.66
CA GLY A 258 -12.47 8.17 13.05
C GLY A 258 -13.50 8.80 13.99
N GLU A 259 -13.81 10.09 13.82
CA GLU A 259 -14.85 10.76 14.58
C GLU A 259 -16.23 10.17 14.30
N TRP A 260 -16.53 9.85 13.02
CA TRP A 260 -17.76 9.16 12.65
C TRP A 260 -17.85 7.78 13.32
N VAL A 261 -16.79 6.97 13.27
CA VAL A 261 -16.72 5.64 13.91
C VAL A 261 -16.96 5.77 15.42
N LEU A 262 -16.29 6.71 16.08
CA LEU A 262 -16.41 6.97 17.51
C LEU A 262 -17.85 7.34 17.90
N ALA A 263 -18.49 8.24 17.13
CA ALA A 263 -19.87 8.63 17.38
C ALA A 263 -20.85 7.45 17.22
N GLN A 264 -20.67 6.61 16.19
CA GLN A 264 -21.48 5.40 16.02
C GLN A 264 -21.26 4.39 17.14
N ALA A 265 -20.01 4.18 17.56
CA ALA A 265 -19.69 3.28 18.70
C ALA A 265 -20.34 3.76 20.00
N CYS A 266 -20.29 5.05 20.29
CA CYS A 266 -20.97 5.64 21.47
C CYS A 266 -22.48 5.42 21.40
N LYS A 267 -23.11 5.60 20.24
CA LYS A 267 -24.53 5.33 20.03
C LYS A 267 -24.89 3.87 20.32
N VAL A 268 -24.08 2.95 19.82
CA VAL A 268 -24.27 1.50 20.05
C VAL A 268 -24.15 1.16 21.53
N LEU A 269 -23.15 1.71 22.24
CA LEU A 269 -22.97 1.50 23.67
C LEU A 269 -24.16 2.06 24.49
N GLN A 270 -24.72 3.20 24.08
CA GLN A 270 -25.95 3.72 24.66
C GLN A 270 -27.13 2.73 24.45
N ASP A 271 -27.31 2.20 23.24
CA ASP A 271 -28.38 1.25 22.96
C ASP A 271 -28.19 -0.09 23.69
N TRP A 272 -26.95 -0.54 23.83
CA TRP A 272 -26.60 -1.72 24.63
C TRP A 272 -26.85 -1.50 26.13
N SER A 273 -26.71 -0.29 26.63
CA SER A 273 -27.00 0.04 28.04
C SER A 273 -28.47 -0.14 28.43
N LYS A 274 -29.36 -0.11 27.45
CA LYS A 274 -30.81 -0.25 27.66
C LYS A 274 -31.27 -1.71 27.78
N LYS A 275 -30.41 -2.69 27.49
CA LYS A 275 -30.75 -4.11 27.44
C LYS A 275 -29.92 -4.88 28.46
N GLU A 276 -30.58 -5.68 29.28
CA GLU A 276 -29.94 -6.47 30.34
C GLU A 276 -28.83 -7.40 29.81
N GLU A 277 -29.02 -7.99 28.62
CA GLU A 277 -28.09 -8.92 28.00
C GLU A 277 -26.80 -8.30 27.50
N THR A 278 -26.83 -6.98 27.21
CA THR A 278 -25.70 -6.27 26.57
C THR A 278 -25.15 -5.10 27.40
N LYS A 279 -25.76 -4.79 28.53
CA LYS A 279 -25.39 -3.63 29.37
C LYS A 279 -23.91 -3.64 29.85
N ASP A 280 -23.33 -4.84 29.99
CA ASP A 280 -21.97 -5.03 30.49
C ASP A 280 -20.95 -5.32 29.36
N LEU A 281 -21.39 -5.45 28.10
CA LEU A 281 -20.51 -5.71 26.98
C LEU A 281 -19.66 -4.48 26.65
N THR A 282 -18.40 -4.73 26.33
CA THR A 282 -17.45 -3.71 25.84
C THR A 282 -17.47 -3.59 24.32
N LEU A 283 -17.14 -2.42 23.80
CA LEU A 283 -16.97 -2.19 22.35
C LEU A 283 -15.61 -1.56 22.09
N SER A 284 -14.81 -2.28 21.32
CA SER A 284 -13.49 -1.82 20.88
C SER A 284 -13.59 -1.13 19.52
N ILE A 285 -12.84 -0.05 19.34
CA ILE A 285 -12.70 0.66 18.07
C ILE A 285 -11.24 0.96 17.76
N ASN A 286 -10.85 0.80 16.51
CA ASN A 286 -9.52 1.13 16.00
C ASN A 286 -9.34 2.64 15.85
N ILE A 287 -8.26 3.19 16.38
CA ILE A 287 -7.90 4.62 16.29
C ILE A 287 -6.65 4.77 15.42
N SER A 288 -6.76 5.57 14.35
CA SER A 288 -5.59 5.90 13.52
C SER A 288 -4.68 6.92 14.20
N ALA A 289 -3.39 6.91 13.80
CA ALA A 289 -2.41 7.90 14.28
C ALA A 289 -2.88 9.34 14.03
N ASP A 290 -3.33 9.62 12.82
CA ASP A 290 -3.76 10.96 12.41
C ASP A 290 -4.95 11.47 13.24
N HIS A 291 -5.87 10.58 13.62
CA HIS A 291 -7.00 10.93 14.48
C HIS A 291 -6.57 11.14 15.94
N PHE A 292 -5.76 10.23 16.51
CA PHE A 292 -5.27 10.32 17.88
C PHE A 292 -4.42 11.58 18.11
N MET A 293 -3.65 12.01 17.11
CA MET A 293 -2.77 13.19 17.18
C MET A 293 -3.50 14.53 17.03
N GLN A 294 -4.80 14.55 16.72
CA GLN A 294 -5.58 15.80 16.70
C GLN A 294 -5.53 16.47 18.08
N SER A 295 -5.39 17.80 18.08
CA SER A 295 -5.21 18.59 19.31
C SER A 295 -6.40 18.54 20.28
N ASN A 296 -7.59 18.23 19.77
CA ASN A 296 -8.85 18.16 20.52
C ASN A 296 -9.39 16.74 20.66
N PHE A 297 -8.62 15.71 20.28
CA PHE A 297 -9.09 14.31 20.22
C PHE A 297 -9.69 13.86 21.57
N GLU A 298 -8.96 14.01 22.66
CA GLU A 298 -9.39 13.59 23.99
C GLU A 298 -10.67 14.30 24.46
N HIS A 299 -10.80 15.58 24.13
CA HIS A 299 -12.02 16.35 24.46
C HIS A 299 -13.21 15.91 23.60
N THR A 300 -13.00 15.60 22.33
CA THR A 300 -14.03 15.05 21.44
C THR A 300 -14.54 13.71 21.96
N VAL A 301 -13.62 12.81 22.37
CA VAL A 301 -13.97 11.50 22.94
C VAL A 301 -14.84 11.67 24.20
N ILE A 302 -14.40 12.50 25.16
CA ILE A 302 -15.14 12.74 26.40
C ILE A 302 -16.49 13.38 26.13
N GLY A 303 -16.55 14.37 25.24
CA GLY A 303 -17.82 15.02 24.86
C GLY A 303 -18.84 14.04 24.27
N LEU A 304 -18.39 13.09 23.45
CA LEU A 304 -19.27 12.04 22.91
C LEU A 304 -19.73 11.07 24.01
N VAL A 305 -18.84 10.61 24.88
CA VAL A 305 -19.20 9.73 25.98
C VAL A 305 -20.25 10.38 26.90
N GLN A 306 -20.07 11.65 27.24
CA GLN A 306 -21.05 12.39 28.05
C GLN A 306 -22.39 12.58 27.33
N ARG A 307 -22.35 12.84 26.03
CA ARG A 307 -23.56 13.05 25.20
C ARG A 307 -24.43 11.81 25.10
N TYR A 308 -23.80 10.62 24.98
CA TYR A 308 -24.52 9.35 24.81
C TYR A 308 -24.81 8.62 26.14
N ASP A 309 -24.34 9.12 27.27
CA ASP A 309 -24.67 8.66 28.62
C ASP A 309 -24.57 7.15 28.81
N PHE A 310 -23.37 6.60 28.71
CA PHE A 310 -23.05 5.20 29.00
C PHE A 310 -21.80 5.12 29.89
N ASN A 311 -21.57 3.97 30.52
CA ASN A 311 -20.37 3.77 31.33
C ASN A 311 -19.10 3.83 30.47
N PRO A 312 -18.19 4.85 30.69
CA PRO A 312 -16.99 5.05 29.86
C PRO A 312 -16.08 3.82 29.76
N SER A 313 -16.06 2.99 30.81
CA SER A 313 -15.23 1.77 30.85
C SER A 313 -15.61 0.70 29.82
N ARG A 314 -16.74 0.87 29.15
CA ARG A 314 -17.20 -0.03 28.10
C ARG A 314 -16.64 0.33 26.71
N LEU A 315 -16.12 1.54 26.54
CA LEU A 315 -15.43 1.95 25.33
C LEU A 315 -13.94 1.61 25.44
N ILE A 316 -13.44 0.85 24.48
CA ILE A 316 -12.03 0.49 24.36
C ILE A 316 -11.49 1.12 23.09
N LEU A 317 -10.45 1.94 23.22
CA LEU A 317 -9.74 2.53 22.08
C LEU A 317 -8.50 1.69 21.78
N GLU A 318 -8.45 1.12 20.58
CA GLU A 318 -7.34 0.28 20.12
C GLU A 318 -6.33 1.14 19.36
N ILE A 319 -5.09 1.11 19.81
CA ILE A 319 -3.98 1.90 19.26
C ILE A 319 -2.88 0.92 18.88
N THR A 320 -2.38 0.99 17.65
CA THR A 320 -1.30 0.10 17.20
C THR A 320 0.03 0.45 17.87
N GLU A 321 0.90 -0.55 18.04
CA GLU A 321 2.22 -0.41 18.63
C GLU A 321 3.05 0.73 18.00
N ASN A 322 3.03 0.85 16.66
CA ASN A 322 3.76 1.88 15.94
C ASN A 322 3.33 3.31 16.29
N ILE A 323 2.05 3.51 16.57
CA ILE A 323 1.52 4.80 17.01
C ILE A 323 2.05 5.12 18.40
N ALA A 324 2.03 4.15 19.29
CA ALA A 324 2.43 4.30 20.69
C ALA A 324 3.92 4.65 20.86
N LEU A 325 4.79 4.31 19.92
CA LEU A 325 6.23 4.53 19.98
C LEU A 325 6.72 5.87 19.41
N ASN A 326 5.99 6.47 18.47
CA ASN A 326 6.49 7.58 17.64
C ASN A 326 6.43 8.97 18.29
N ASN A 327 5.66 9.20 19.40
CA ASN A 327 5.55 10.53 20.03
C ASN A 327 5.33 10.44 21.56
N CYS A 328 6.35 10.03 22.27
CA CYS A 328 6.23 9.43 23.60
C CYS A 328 5.57 10.29 24.71
N ALA A 329 5.85 11.59 24.86
CA ALA A 329 5.39 12.33 26.04
C ALA A 329 3.93 12.81 25.91
N SER A 330 3.61 13.58 24.88
CA SER A 330 2.26 14.15 24.69
C SER A 330 1.19 13.08 24.46
N MET A 331 1.59 11.97 23.82
CA MET A 331 0.72 10.84 23.59
C MET A 331 0.36 10.10 24.88
N ILE A 332 1.35 9.83 25.72
CA ILE A 332 1.14 9.23 27.04
C ILE A 332 0.26 10.14 27.91
N GLU A 333 0.42 11.46 27.84
CA GLU A 333 -0.45 12.41 28.54
C GLU A 333 -1.91 12.32 28.09
N LYS A 334 -2.18 12.25 26.78
CA LYS A 334 -3.52 12.04 26.23
C LYS A 334 -4.11 10.69 26.67
N MET A 335 -3.29 9.63 26.66
CA MET A 335 -3.70 8.30 27.13
C MET A 335 -4.09 8.34 28.62
N HIS A 336 -3.29 9.01 29.47
CA HIS A 336 -3.61 9.20 30.89
C HIS A 336 -4.88 10.01 31.10
N PHE A 337 -5.06 11.07 30.31
CA PHE A 337 -6.28 11.86 30.37
C PHE A 337 -7.53 11.02 30.09
N LEU A 338 -7.53 10.22 29.00
CA LEU A 338 -8.63 9.33 28.64
C LEU A 338 -8.88 8.26 29.71
N SER A 339 -7.82 7.63 30.19
CA SER A 339 -7.89 6.61 31.23
C SER A 339 -8.46 7.15 32.55
N LYS A 340 -8.09 8.40 32.93
CA LYS A 340 -8.63 9.08 34.12
C LYS A 340 -10.14 9.33 34.01
N HIS A 341 -10.67 9.46 32.80
CA HIS A 341 -12.10 9.59 32.54
C HIS A 341 -12.81 8.25 32.34
N GLY A 342 -12.12 7.14 32.64
CA GLY A 342 -12.70 5.80 32.64
C GLY A 342 -12.63 5.06 31.30
N ILE A 343 -12.12 5.68 30.22
CA ILE A 343 -12.00 5.04 28.90
C ILE A 343 -10.85 4.05 28.95
N GLN A 344 -11.06 2.86 28.41
CA GLN A 344 -10.03 1.83 28.35
C GLN A 344 -9.21 1.97 27.07
N LEU A 345 -7.90 1.67 27.18
CA LEU A 345 -6.96 1.67 26.08
C LEU A 345 -6.42 0.25 25.88
N SER A 346 -6.37 -0.18 24.63
CA SER A 346 -5.79 -1.46 24.19
C SER A 346 -4.65 -1.22 23.22
N LEU A 347 -3.59 -1.99 23.35
CA LEU A 347 -2.48 -1.99 22.40
C LEU A 347 -2.70 -3.10 21.38
N ASP A 348 -2.85 -2.73 20.13
CA ASP A 348 -3.10 -3.62 19.02
C ASP A 348 -1.82 -4.02 18.27
N ASP A 349 -1.85 -5.16 17.54
CA ASP A 349 -0.75 -5.72 16.77
C ASP A 349 0.53 -5.95 17.61
N PHE A 350 0.41 -6.24 18.92
CA PHE A 350 1.55 -6.35 19.81
C PHE A 350 2.50 -7.50 19.41
N GLY A 351 3.79 -7.15 19.31
CA GLY A 351 4.87 -8.06 18.93
C GLY A 351 5.28 -8.01 17.46
N THR A 352 4.57 -7.26 16.61
CA THR A 352 4.93 -7.05 15.19
C THR A 352 6.00 -5.95 15.01
N GLY A 353 6.23 -5.12 16.03
CA GLY A 353 7.16 -4.00 16.03
C GLY A 353 8.30 -4.12 17.05
N TYR A 354 8.93 -3.01 17.36
CA TYR A 354 10.03 -2.88 18.33
C TYR A 354 9.54 -2.46 19.72
N SER A 355 8.60 -3.20 20.32
CA SER A 355 8.09 -2.85 21.65
C SER A 355 9.22 -2.83 22.69
N SER A 356 9.51 -1.63 23.19
CA SER A 356 10.31 -1.51 24.41
C SER A 356 9.40 -1.75 25.62
N LEU A 357 9.63 -2.82 26.37
CA LEU A 357 8.92 -3.13 27.61
C LEU A 357 8.88 -1.94 28.59
N SER A 358 9.89 -1.06 28.53
CA SER A 358 9.94 0.16 29.35
C SER A 358 8.85 1.17 29.00
N TYR A 359 8.38 1.21 27.76
CA TYR A 359 7.26 2.07 27.37
C TYR A 359 5.91 1.45 27.75
N LEU A 360 5.78 0.14 27.62
CA LEU A 360 4.55 -0.57 28.01
C LEU A 360 4.19 -0.29 29.48
N GLN A 361 5.19 -0.24 30.37
CA GLN A 361 4.98 0.08 31.78
C GLN A 361 4.51 1.52 32.05
N LYS A 362 4.78 2.46 31.16
CA LYS A 362 4.40 3.87 31.31
C LYS A 362 3.02 4.19 30.75
N MET A 363 2.50 3.32 29.89
CA MET A 363 1.21 3.53 29.24
C MET A 363 0.06 3.06 30.14
N PRO A 364 -1.02 3.83 30.28
CA PRO A 364 -2.19 3.44 31.06
C PRO A 364 -3.12 2.51 30.28
N ILE A 365 -2.55 1.49 29.61
CA ILE A 365 -3.30 0.48 28.88
C ILE A 365 -3.88 -0.56 29.82
N LYS A 366 -4.97 -1.20 29.40
CA LYS A 366 -5.66 -2.25 30.15
C LYS A 366 -5.64 -3.60 29.43
N GLN A 367 -5.30 -3.61 28.15
CA GLN A 367 -5.34 -4.80 27.32
C GLN A 367 -4.22 -4.76 26.27
N ILE A 368 -3.69 -5.91 25.92
CA ILE A 368 -2.88 -6.14 24.72
C ILE A 368 -3.57 -7.17 23.84
N LYS A 369 -3.51 -6.94 22.50
CA LYS A 369 -4.02 -7.85 21.49
C LYS A 369 -2.85 -8.50 20.77
N ILE A 370 -2.88 -9.83 20.69
CA ILE A 370 -1.87 -10.62 19.98
C ILE A 370 -2.38 -10.89 18.57
N ASP A 371 -1.65 -10.38 17.57
CA ASP A 371 -2.04 -10.48 16.17
C ASP A 371 -2.14 -11.92 15.67
N ARG A 372 -3.07 -12.14 14.76
CA ARG A 372 -3.35 -13.43 14.12
C ARG A 372 -2.09 -14.10 13.53
N SER A 373 -1.11 -13.36 13.02
CA SER A 373 0.09 -13.93 12.42
C SER A 373 0.91 -14.73 13.43
N PHE A 374 0.97 -14.28 14.68
CA PHE A 374 1.59 -15.01 15.78
C PHE A 374 0.84 -16.28 16.15
N VAL A 375 -0.50 -16.24 16.11
CA VAL A 375 -1.34 -17.41 16.39
C VAL A 375 -1.10 -18.51 15.36
N GLN A 376 -1.03 -18.15 14.09
CA GLN A 376 -0.73 -19.08 13.01
C GLN A 376 0.68 -19.65 13.13
N ALA A 377 1.68 -18.80 13.34
CA ALA A 377 3.08 -19.22 13.46
C ALA A 377 3.33 -20.12 14.69
N ALA A 378 2.62 -19.89 15.80
CA ALA A 378 2.79 -20.65 17.04
C ALA A 378 2.40 -22.13 16.94
N LEU A 379 1.52 -22.49 16.00
CA LEU A 379 1.14 -23.88 15.76
C LEU A 379 2.17 -24.64 14.94
N ASP A 380 2.82 -23.95 14.00
CA ASP A 380 3.72 -24.55 13.03
C ASP A 380 5.16 -24.63 13.56
N ASP A 381 5.57 -23.75 14.49
CA ASP A 381 6.94 -23.64 14.98
C ASP A 381 7.02 -23.51 16.51
N LYS A 382 7.82 -24.40 17.12
CA LYS A 382 8.07 -24.41 18.59
C LYS A 382 8.70 -23.11 19.11
N ARG A 383 9.50 -22.40 18.28
CA ARG A 383 10.13 -21.14 18.66
C ARG A 383 9.09 -20.03 18.73
N SER A 384 8.23 -19.96 17.73
CA SER A 384 7.11 -19.02 17.67
C SER A 384 6.11 -19.25 18.83
N ASN A 385 5.84 -20.50 19.17
CA ASN A 385 5.00 -20.84 20.32
C ASN A 385 5.60 -20.31 21.64
N LYS A 386 6.91 -20.53 21.87
CA LYS A 386 7.59 -19.99 23.06
C LYS A 386 7.56 -18.47 23.11
N LEU A 387 7.68 -17.80 21.97
CA LEU A 387 7.62 -16.34 21.88
C LEU A 387 6.24 -15.84 22.30
N VAL A 388 5.17 -16.40 21.73
CA VAL A 388 3.80 -16.02 22.06
C VAL A 388 3.47 -16.30 23.52
N THR A 389 3.88 -17.46 24.06
CA THR A 389 3.72 -17.79 25.47
C THR A 389 4.46 -16.77 26.37
N GLY A 390 5.65 -16.31 25.95
CA GLY A 390 6.38 -15.26 26.63
C GLY A 390 5.63 -13.92 26.63
N ILE A 391 5.04 -13.54 25.49
CA ILE A 391 4.24 -12.31 25.37
C ILE A 391 3.00 -12.38 26.29
N ILE A 392 2.28 -13.50 26.29
CA ILE A 392 1.13 -13.70 27.18
C ILE A 392 1.54 -13.52 28.65
N LYS A 393 2.65 -14.16 29.06
CA LYS A 393 3.14 -14.06 30.41
C LYS A 393 3.52 -12.62 30.79
N ILE A 394 4.19 -11.89 29.93
CA ILE A 394 4.54 -10.48 30.15
C ILE A 394 3.26 -9.65 30.36
N GLY A 395 2.24 -9.83 29.52
CA GLY A 395 0.97 -9.14 29.67
C GLY A 395 0.30 -9.42 31.03
N LEU A 396 0.25 -10.68 31.42
CA LEU A 396 -0.33 -11.10 32.71
C LEU A 396 0.47 -10.57 33.91
N ASP A 397 1.81 -10.62 33.85
CA ASP A 397 2.71 -10.11 34.91
C ASP A 397 2.57 -8.60 35.08
N LEU A 398 2.16 -7.87 34.04
CA LEU A 398 1.84 -6.44 34.07
C LEU A 398 0.37 -6.16 34.43
N ASN A 399 -0.41 -7.17 34.84
CA ASN A 399 -1.85 -7.06 35.12
C ASN A 399 -2.68 -6.54 33.96
N LEU A 400 -2.28 -6.85 32.71
CA LEU A 400 -3.03 -6.53 31.51
C LEU A 400 -3.92 -7.72 31.11
N ARG A 401 -5.08 -7.42 30.52
CA ARG A 401 -5.88 -8.43 29.82
C ARG A 401 -5.13 -8.78 28.52
N VAL A 402 -5.14 -10.06 28.16
CA VAL A 402 -4.51 -10.54 26.94
C VAL A 402 -5.59 -11.14 26.04
N LEU A 403 -5.82 -10.48 24.91
CA LEU A 403 -6.74 -10.95 23.88
C LEU A 403 -5.94 -11.55 22.73
N VAL A 404 -6.33 -12.75 22.30
CA VAL A 404 -5.71 -13.44 21.17
C VAL A 404 -6.64 -13.39 19.97
N GLU A 405 -6.13 -12.88 18.85
CA GLU A 405 -6.88 -12.73 17.62
C GLU A 405 -6.72 -13.91 16.66
N GLY A 406 -7.70 -14.07 15.77
CA GLY A 406 -7.61 -15.03 14.67
C GLY A 406 -7.73 -16.49 15.11
N ILE A 407 -8.44 -16.76 16.20
CA ILE A 407 -8.78 -18.11 16.62
C ILE A 407 -9.78 -18.72 15.64
N GLU A 408 -9.36 -19.74 14.90
CA GLU A 408 -10.14 -20.40 13.84
C GLU A 408 -10.60 -21.80 14.25
N THR A 409 -9.89 -22.47 15.18
CA THR A 409 -10.18 -23.84 15.60
C THR A 409 -10.25 -23.98 17.12
N ALA A 410 -10.95 -25.03 17.59
CA ALA A 410 -11.07 -25.37 19.02
C ALA A 410 -9.70 -25.74 19.63
N GLU A 411 -8.80 -26.34 18.83
CA GLU A 411 -7.44 -26.69 19.25
C GLU A 411 -6.64 -25.42 19.56
N GLN A 412 -6.74 -24.39 18.70
CA GLN A 412 -6.13 -23.07 18.95
C GLN A 412 -6.66 -22.47 20.24
N PHE A 413 -7.98 -22.43 20.41
CA PHE A 413 -8.61 -21.90 21.61
C PHE A 413 -8.09 -22.60 22.88
N SER A 414 -8.06 -23.95 22.88
CA SER A 414 -7.60 -24.75 24.01
C SER A 414 -6.11 -24.52 24.30
N ALA A 415 -5.26 -24.44 23.29
CA ALA A 415 -3.84 -24.20 23.43
C ALA A 415 -3.53 -22.84 24.06
N PHE A 416 -4.16 -21.76 23.59
CA PHE A 416 -3.94 -20.43 24.14
C PHE A 416 -4.58 -20.23 25.51
N LYS A 417 -5.71 -20.87 25.77
CA LYS A 417 -6.31 -20.93 27.11
C LYS A 417 -5.37 -21.61 28.11
N SER A 418 -4.72 -22.73 27.75
CA SER A 418 -3.75 -23.41 28.63
C SER A 418 -2.49 -22.56 28.90
N ASN A 419 -2.13 -21.65 27.99
CA ASN A 419 -1.06 -20.67 28.15
C ASN A 419 -1.46 -19.46 29.03
N GLY A 420 -2.70 -19.42 29.55
CA GLY A 420 -3.19 -18.39 30.45
C GLY A 420 -3.92 -17.22 29.77
N CYS A 421 -4.20 -17.28 28.47
CA CYS A 421 -5.03 -16.27 27.81
C CYS A 421 -6.44 -16.23 28.37
N THR A 422 -6.96 -15.02 28.54
CA THR A 422 -8.28 -14.78 29.14
C THR A 422 -9.34 -14.37 28.15
N GLU A 423 -8.96 -13.80 27.02
CA GLU A 423 -9.87 -13.23 26.02
C GLU A 423 -9.50 -13.68 24.60
N PHE A 424 -10.50 -13.92 23.75
CA PHE A 424 -10.35 -14.54 22.45
C PHE A 424 -11.24 -13.87 21.40
N GLN A 425 -10.73 -13.76 20.18
CA GLN A 425 -11.44 -13.24 19.02
C GLN A 425 -11.12 -14.08 17.79
N GLY A 426 -12.15 -14.51 17.05
CA GLY A 426 -11.95 -15.27 15.84
C GLY A 426 -13.21 -15.96 15.32
N HIS A 427 -13.07 -16.77 14.28
CA HIS A 427 -14.20 -17.46 13.67
C HIS A 427 -14.78 -18.59 14.54
N CYS A 428 -14.01 -19.09 15.48
CA CYS A 428 -14.45 -20.10 16.44
C CYS A 428 -15.31 -19.48 17.57
N CYS A 429 -15.23 -18.15 17.76
CA CYS A 429 -15.97 -17.41 18.78
C CYS A 429 -17.30 -16.89 18.17
N LYS A 430 -18.29 -17.77 18.00
CA LYS A 430 -19.60 -17.41 17.43
C LYS A 430 -20.64 -17.22 18.51
#